data_14b7d06ef47794c3a519ed5a7cc95caa
#
_entry.id   14b7d06ef47794c3a519ed5a7cc95caa
#
_cell.length_a   1.000
_cell.length_b   1.000
_cell.length_c   1.000
_cell.angle_alpha   90.00
_cell.angle_beta   90.00
_cell.angle_gamma   90.00
#
_symmetry.space_group_name_H-M   'P 1'
#
loop_
_entity.id
_entity.type
_entity.pdbx_description
1 polymer ?
#
loop_
_entity_poly.entity_id
_entity_poly.type
_entity_poly.pdbx_seq_one_letter_code
_entity_poly.pdbx_strand_id
1 'polypeptide(L)'
;EFRRVLFRSGPGVVYHALQAVKGQPFDVVAETIKKTAFRITRMGQLVAQEASRRLDTPFGIVDLSLAPTPAVGDSVARILEEMGLEVCGTHGTTAALALLNDAVKKGGVMASSHVGGLSGAFIPVSEDEGMIAAASSGALTLDKLEAMTCVCSVGLDMIAVPGDTSAETLSAIIADEAAIGMVNSKTTAVR
;
A
#
# COMPACT_ATOMS: atom_id res chain seq x y z
N GLU A 1 -25.38 8.86 -13.92
CA GLU A 1 -24.00 8.36 -13.98
C GLU A 1 -23.09 9.38 -13.28
N PHE A 2 -22.55 9.03 -12.11
CA PHE A 2 -21.72 9.93 -11.32
C PHE A 2 -20.29 9.94 -11.91
N ARG A 3 -19.95 10.93 -12.71
CA ARG A 3 -18.57 11.18 -13.14
C ARG A 3 -17.87 12.04 -12.10
N ARG A 4 -16.67 11.63 -11.66
CA ARG A 4 -15.83 12.39 -10.73
C ARG A 4 -14.39 12.33 -11.17
N VAL A 5 -13.65 13.40 -10.95
CA VAL A 5 -12.19 13.40 -11.10
C VAL A 5 -11.58 12.71 -9.90
N LEU A 6 -10.83 11.64 -10.15
CA LEU A 6 -10.08 10.89 -9.15
C LEU A 6 -8.60 10.97 -9.51
N PHE A 7 -7.75 11.30 -8.54
CA PHE A 7 -6.31 11.22 -8.65
C PHE A 7 -5.78 10.10 -7.76
N ARG A 8 -4.92 9.24 -8.31
CA ARG A 8 -4.27 8.13 -7.61
C ARG A 8 -2.77 8.21 -7.80
N SER A 9 -1.98 7.94 -6.76
CA SER A 9 -0.53 7.85 -6.80
C SER A 9 -0.07 6.39 -6.82
N GLY A 10 1.10 6.15 -7.43
CA GLY A 10 1.77 4.85 -7.37
C GLY A 10 2.92 4.84 -6.36
N PRO A 11 3.46 3.64 -5.99
CA PRO A 11 4.57 3.48 -5.06
C PRO A 11 5.88 4.08 -5.54
N GLY A 12 6.11 4.18 -6.84
CA GLY A 12 7.39 4.57 -7.42
C GLY A 12 7.95 5.91 -6.94
N VAL A 13 7.10 6.91 -6.68
CA VAL A 13 7.55 8.22 -6.18
C VAL A 13 8.09 8.13 -4.76
N VAL A 14 7.47 7.31 -3.92
CA VAL A 14 7.94 7.06 -2.54
C VAL A 14 9.24 6.27 -2.57
N TYR A 15 9.33 5.25 -3.42
CA TYR A 15 10.55 4.47 -3.65
C TYR A 15 11.75 5.37 -3.99
N HIS A 16 11.62 6.23 -4.99
CA HIS A 16 12.68 7.16 -5.39
C HIS A 16 13.07 8.15 -4.28
N ALA A 17 12.09 8.64 -3.51
CA ALA A 17 12.38 9.54 -2.40
C ALA A 17 13.19 8.85 -1.30
N LEU A 18 12.95 7.56 -1.05
CA LEU A 18 13.67 6.78 -0.03
C LEU A 18 15.09 6.44 -0.43
N GLN A 19 15.39 6.30 -1.71
CA GLN A 19 16.77 6.08 -2.16
C GLN A 19 17.74 7.16 -1.66
N ALA A 20 17.27 8.40 -1.54
CA ALA A 20 18.08 9.53 -1.05
C ALA A 20 18.35 9.47 0.47
N VAL A 21 17.60 8.69 1.22
CA VAL A 21 17.71 8.56 2.70
C VAL A 21 17.99 7.13 3.15
N LYS A 22 18.46 6.29 2.25
CA LYS A 22 18.80 4.90 2.54
C LYS A 22 19.83 4.81 3.68
N GLY A 23 19.55 3.96 4.66
CA GLY A 23 20.41 3.79 5.84
C GLY A 23 20.33 4.91 6.88
N GLN A 24 19.47 5.90 6.70
CA GLN A 24 19.21 6.92 7.71
C GLN A 24 18.29 6.40 8.84
N PRO A 25 18.26 7.06 10.01
CA PRO A 25 17.35 6.72 11.09
C PRO A 25 15.86 6.69 10.67
N PHE A 26 15.05 5.90 11.36
CA PHE A 26 13.63 5.70 11.02
C PHE A 26 12.79 6.98 11.05
N ASP A 27 13.13 7.95 11.88
CA ASP A 27 12.45 9.24 11.93
C ASP A 27 12.69 10.04 10.63
N VAL A 28 13.90 9.98 10.08
CA VAL A 28 14.23 10.61 8.79
C VAL A 28 13.48 9.91 7.65
N VAL A 29 13.43 8.59 7.68
CA VAL A 29 12.67 7.77 6.70
C VAL A 29 11.17 8.13 6.78
N ALA A 30 10.58 8.12 7.97
CA ALA A 30 9.17 8.44 8.17
C ALA A 30 8.83 9.87 7.72
N GLU A 31 9.66 10.87 8.06
CA GLU A 31 9.47 12.24 7.61
C GLU A 31 9.59 12.38 6.09
N THR A 32 10.48 11.62 5.45
CA THR A 32 10.61 11.61 3.99
C THR A 32 9.37 11.06 3.32
N ILE A 33 8.83 9.94 3.81
CA ILE A 33 7.57 9.36 3.31
C ILE A 33 6.43 10.36 3.50
N LYS A 34 6.27 10.92 4.69
CA LYS A 34 5.21 11.88 5.01
C LYS A 34 5.26 13.12 4.11
N LYS A 35 6.44 13.72 3.93
CA LYS A 35 6.64 14.87 3.05
C LYS A 35 6.36 14.53 1.58
N THR A 36 6.73 13.34 1.15
CA THR A 36 6.47 12.86 -0.21
C THR A 36 4.98 12.67 -0.44
N ALA A 37 4.29 11.99 0.47
CA ALA A 37 2.83 11.82 0.42
C ALA A 37 2.10 13.18 0.43
N PHE A 38 2.53 14.12 1.26
CA PHE A 38 2.00 15.48 1.26
C PHE A 38 2.13 16.17 -0.11
N ARG A 39 3.32 16.11 -0.72
CA ARG A 39 3.57 16.74 -2.03
C ARG A 39 2.73 16.13 -3.14
N ILE A 40 2.65 14.80 -3.18
CA ILE A 40 1.85 14.07 -4.17
C ILE A 40 0.37 14.43 -4.00
N THR A 41 -0.14 14.38 -2.79
CA THR A 41 -1.54 14.70 -2.49
C THR A 41 -1.87 16.14 -2.87
N ARG A 42 -1.01 17.08 -2.53
CA ARG A 42 -1.22 18.49 -2.86
C ARG A 42 -1.20 18.75 -4.36
N MET A 43 -0.26 18.13 -5.07
CA MET A 43 -0.20 18.19 -6.53
C MET A 43 -1.44 17.55 -7.16
N GLY A 44 -1.82 16.37 -6.69
CA GLY A 44 -3.03 15.67 -7.17
C GLY A 44 -4.29 16.51 -7.00
N GLN A 45 -4.46 17.16 -5.86
CA GLN A 45 -5.59 18.07 -5.64
C GLN A 45 -5.60 19.23 -6.62
N LEU A 46 -4.48 19.90 -6.83
CA LEU A 46 -4.40 21.04 -7.74
C LEU A 46 -4.73 20.62 -9.19
N VAL A 47 -4.16 19.52 -9.65
CA VAL A 47 -4.43 19.00 -11.01
C VAL A 47 -5.88 18.55 -11.14
N ALA A 48 -6.43 17.87 -10.15
CA ALA A 48 -7.80 17.38 -10.17
C ALA A 48 -8.82 18.53 -10.15
N GLN A 49 -8.57 19.59 -9.38
CA GLN A 49 -9.40 20.79 -9.37
C GLN A 49 -9.40 21.50 -10.72
N GLU A 50 -8.25 21.65 -11.35
CA GLU A 50 -8.16 22.27 -12.69
C GLU A 50 -8.82 21.38 -13.76
N ALA A 51 -8.64 20.05 -13.69
CA ALA A 51 -9.34 19.12 -14.57
C ALA A 51 -10.86 19.19 -14.38
N SER A 52 -11.32 19.25 -13.14
CA SER A 52 -12.74 19.42 -12.79
C SER A 52 -13.32 20.68 -13.44
N ARG A 53 -12.61 21.80 -13.33
CA ARG A 53 -13.02 23.06 -13.93
C ARG A 53 -13.09 23.00 -15.47
N ARG A 54 -12.11 22.35 -16.10
CA ARG A 54 -12.05 22.25 -17.59
C ARG A 54 -13.09 21.29 -18.17
N LEU A 55 -13.37 20.21 -17.43
CA LEU A 55 -14.24 19.13 -17.90
C LEU A 55 -15.69 19.29 -17.43
N ASP A 56 -15.99 20.34 -16.67
CA ASP A 56 -17.29 20.54 -16.02
C ASP A 56 -17.76 19.27 -15.29
N THR A 57 -16.85 18.67 -14.51
CA THR A 57 -17.08 17.40 -13.80
C THR A 57 -16.68 17.56 -12.34
N PRO A 58 -17.53 17.20 -11.36
CA PRO A 58 -17.22 17.41 -9.95
C PRO A 58 -15.91 16.77 -9.52
N PHE A 59 -15.09 17.49 -8.74
CA PHE A 59 -13.94 16.93 -8.05
C PHE A 59 -14.41 16.00 -6.94
N GLY A 60 -13.85 14.80 -6.88
CA GLY A 60 -14.13 13.82 -5.85
C GLY A 60 -13.09 13.84 -4.74
N ILE A 61 -12.22 12.86 -4.75
CA ILE A 61 -11.19 12.67 -3.72
C ILE A 61 -9.81 12.46 -4.36
N VAL A 62 -8.76 12.69 -3.56
CA VAL A 62 -7.43 12.19 -3.83
C VAL A 62 -7.26 10.88 -3.06
N ASP A 63 -7.01 9.80 -3.78
CA ASP A 63 -6.73 8.49 -3.20
C ASP A 63 -5.22 8.34 -3.00
N LEU A 64 -4.82 8.07 -1.75
CA LEU A 64 -3.43 7.88 -1.34
C LEU A 64 -2.97 6.42 -1.37
N SER A 65 -3.71 5.57 -2.02
CA SER A 65 -3.33 4.17 -2.15
C SER A 65 -2.02 4.02 -2.91
N LEU A 66 -1.04 3.39 -2.27
CA LEU A 66 0.16 2.89 -2.91
C LEU A 66 -0.16 1.50 -3.46
N ALA A 67 -0.83 1.48 -4.61
CA ALA A 67 -1.17 0.25 -5.28
C ALA A 67 -0.14 -0.01 -6.38
N PRO A 68 0.65 -1.07 -6.26
CA PRO A 68 1.72 -1.39 -7.19
C PRO A 68 1.19 -1.89 -8.53
N THR A 69 2.09 -1.92 -9.50
CA THR A 69 1.94 -2.65 -10.75
C THR A 69 3.13 -3.60 -10.94
N PRO A 70 3.08 -4.58 -11.84
CA PRO A 70 4.23 -5.45 -12.11
C PRO A 70 5.43 -4.73 -12.75
N ALA A 71 5.32 -3.44 -13.05
CA ALA A 71 6.39 -2.65 -13.64
C ALA A 71 7.54 -2.44 -12.64
N VAL A 72 8.78 -2.55 -13.14
CA VAL A 72 9.98 -2.26 -12.34
C VAL A 72 9.95 -0.81 -11.86
N GLY A 73 10.17 -0.63 -10.57
CA GLY A 73 10.15 0.68 -9.92
C GLY A 73 8.79 1.11 -9.37
N ASP A 74 7.76 0.27 -9.51
CA ASP A 74 6.41 0.53 -8.98
C ASP A 74 5.98 -0.56 -7.99
N SER A 75 6.83 -0.85 -7.01
CA SER A 75 6.66 -1.94 -6.03
C SER A 75 6.63 -1.41 -4.60
N VAL A 76 5.64 -1.87 -3.82
CA VAL A 76 5.58 -1.64 -2.37
C VAL A 76 6.64 -2.46 -1.65
N ALA A 77 6.92 -3.70 -2.09
CA ALA A 77 7.98 -4.51 -1.50
C ALA A 77 9.33 -3.80 -1.59
N ARG A 78 9.65 -3.15 -2.71
CA ARG A 78 10.89 -2.39 -2.86
C ARG A 78 10.95 -1.16 -1.96
N ILE A 79 9.82 -0.51 -1.69
CA ILE A 79 9.77 0.54 -0.66
C ILE A 79 10.19 -0.02 0.70
N LEU A 80 9.64 -1.16 1.10
CA LEU A 80 9.95 -1.79 2.39
C LEU A 80 11.44 -2.18 2.48
N GLU A 81 12.02 -2.67 1.39
CA GLU A 81 13.46 -2.98 1.30
C GLU A 81 14.33 -1.72 1.41
N GLU A 82 13.95 -0.61 0.77
CA GLU A 82 14.66 0.67 0.94
C GLU A 82 14.55 1.23 2.36
N MET A 83 13.53 0.85 3.13
CA MET A 83 13.42 1.17 4.56
C MET A 83 14.38 0.37 5.44
N GLY A 84 15.15 -0.55 4.88
CA GLY A 84 16.21 -1.29 5.57
C GLY A 84 15.97 -2.79 5.74
N LEU A 85 14.96 -3.35 5.06
CA LEU A 85 14.77 -4.80 5.04
C LEU A 85 15.74 -5.45 4.05
N GLU A 86 16.21 -6.64 4.38
CA GLU A 86 17.01 -7.46 3.46
C GLU A 86 16.18 -7.91 2.25
N VAL A 87 15.02 -8.49 2.53
CA VAL A 87 14.02 -8.92 1.53
C VAL A 87 12.64 -8.74 2.15
N CYS A 88 11.68 -8.30 1.37
CA CYS A 88 10.29 -8.24 1.79
C CYS A 88 9.79 -9.63 2.22
N GLY A 89 9.10 -9.70 3.35
CA GLY A 89 8.67 -10.97 3.97
C GLY A 89 9.53 -11.40 5.15
N THR A 90 10.78 -10.94 5.26
CA THR A 90 11.65 -11.23 6.40
C THR A 90 11.24 -10.45 7.66
N HIS A 91 11.93 -10.67 8.78
CA HIS A 91 11.67 -9.96 10.03
C HIS A 91 11.74 -8.44 9.84
N GLY A 92 10.81 -7.72 10.45
CA GLY A 92 10.68 -6.27 10.32
C GLY A 92 9.69 -5.81 9.25
N THR A 93 9.27 -6.66 8.30
CA THR A 93 8.36 -6.30 7.21
C THR A 93 7.04 -5.73 7.71
N THR A 94 6.40 -6.34 8.70
CA THR A 94 5.14 -5.86 9.29
C THR A 94 5.32 -4.48 9.94
N ALA A 95 6.42 -4.27 10.66
CA ALA A 95 6.73 -2.99 11.29
C ALA A 95 6.99 -1.88 10.26
N ALA A 96 7.77 -2.19 9.21
CA ALA A 96 8.02 -1.25 8.11
C ALA A 96 6.73 -0.89 7.37
N LEU A 97 5.85 -1.85 7.12
CA LEU A 97 4.54 -1.61 6.51
C LEU A 97 3.64 -0.73 7.37
N ALA A 98 3.63 -0.95 8.70
CA ALA A 98 2.91 -0.10 9.64
C ALA A 98 3.40 1.35 9.60
N LEU A 99 4.72 1.55 9.61
CA LEU A 99 5.35 2.88 9.50
C LEU A 99 5.01 3.55 8.16
N LEU A 100 5.11 2.81 7.06
CA LEU A 100 4.76 3.30 5.73
C LEU A 100 3.31 3.80 5.68
N ASN A 101 2.37 2.99 6.16
CA ASN A 101 0.96 3.34 6.19
C ASN A 101 0.66 4.58 7.05
N ASP A 102 1.23 4.66 8.24
CA ASP A 102 1.06 5.79 9.15
C ASP A 102 1.60 7.08 8.52
N ALA A 103 2.80 7.04 7.97
CA ALA A 103 3.44 8.20 7.36
C ALA A 103 2.68 8.70 6.11
N VAL A 104 2.23 7.78 5.25
CA VAL A 104 1.43 8.12 4.06
C VAL A 104 0.11 8.77 4.46
N LYS A 105 -0.63 8.18 5.40
CA LYS A 105 -1.91 8.71 5.87
C LYS A 105 -1.76 10.10 6.49
N LYS A 106 -0.76 10.29 7.36
CA LYS A 106 -0.47 11.59 7.98
C LYS A 106 -0.11 12.66 6.95
N GLY A 107 0.74 12.32 5.98
CA GLY A 107 1.11 13.24 4.91
C GLY A 107 -0.09 13.69 4.07
N GLY A 108 -0.96 12.75 3.72
CA GLY A 108 -2.13 13.02 2.92
C GLY A 108 -3.18 13.88 3.61
N VAL A 109 -3.55 13.52 4.84
CA VAL A 109 -4.55 14.27 5.62
C VAL A 109 -4.11 15.71 5.86
N MET A 110 -2.80 15.95 6.02
CA MET A 110 -2.26 17.31 6.15
C MET A 110 -2.29 18.12 4.85
N ALA A 111 -2.37 17.45 3.70
CA ALA A 111 -2.28 18.10 2.39
C ALA A 111 -3.64 18.49 1.81
N SER A 112 -4.71 17.78 2.15
CA SER A 112 -6.03 17.96 1.55
C SER A 112 -7.15 17.50 2.49
N SER A 113 -8.27 18.20 2.47
CA SER A 113 -9.53 17.77 3.09
C SER A 113 -10.35 16.80 2.19
N HIS A 114 -9.90 16.57 0.97
CA HIS A 114 -10.56 15.70 -0.02
C HIS A 114 -9.81 14.37 -0.19
N VAL A 115 -9.27 13.83 0.88
CA VAL A 115 -8.61 12.53 0.90
C VAL A 115 -9.63 11.42 1.17
N GLY A 116 -9.53 10.33 0.44
CA GLY A 116 -10.42 9.19 0.59
C GLY A 116 -9.85 7.94 -0.05
N GLY A 117 -10.73 6.99 -0.36
CA GLY A 117 -10.32 5.68 -0.83
C GLY A 117 -9.73 4.82 0.30
N LEU A 118 -8.93 3.82 -0.05
CA LEU A 118 -8.34 2.91 0.92
C LEU A 118 -7.07 3.44 1.59
N SER A 119 -6.48 4.48 1.03
CA SER A 119 -5.34 5.26 1.55
C SER A 119 -4.31 4.46 2.34
N GLY A 120 -3.24 4.09 1.68
CA GLY A 120 -2.12 3.35 2.28
C GLY A 120 -1.52 2.32 1.33
N ALA A 121 -0.61 1.50 1.85
CA ALA A 121 0.05 0.48 1.06
C ALA A 121 -0.82 -0.75 0.88
N PHE A 122 -0.91 -1.23 -0.36
CA PHE A 122 -1.48 -2.50 -0.73
C PHE A 122 -0.38 -3.55 -0.83
N ILE A 123 -0.76 -4.79 -0.64
CA ILE A 123 0.15 -5.93 -0.72
C ILE A 123 -0.36 -7.00 -1.71
N PRO A 124 -0.71 -6.63 -2.96
CA PRO A 124 -1.18 -7.58 -3.96
C PRO A 124 0.02 -8.37 -4.49
N VAL A 125 0.16 -9.63 -4.09
CA VAL A 125 1.36 -10.41 -4.37
C VAL A 125 1.60 -10.58 -5.87
N SER A 126 0.58 -10.87 -6.67
CA SER A 126 0.75 -11.08 -8.12
C SER A 126 0.82 -9.80 -8.95
N GLU A 127 0.61 -8.64 -8.34
CA GLU A 127 0.66 -7.33 -9.02
C GLU A 127 1.86 -6.48 -8.59
N ASP A 128 2.80 -7.03 -7.82
CA ASP A 128 3.99 -6.34 -7.29
C ASP A 128 5.24 -7.18 -7.59
N GLU A 129 6.15 -6.66 -8.40
CA GLU A 129 7.33 -7.43 -8.82
C GLU A 129 8.22 -7.84 -7.64
N GLY A 130 8.32 -7.00 -6.62
CA GLY A 130 9.09 -7.33 -5.42
C GLY A 130 8.38 -8.36 -4.54
N MET A 131 7.04 -8.32 -4.44
CA MET A 131 6.27 -9.37 -3.74
C MET A 131 6.38 -10.71 -4.47
N ILE A 132 6.28 -10.70 -5.80
CA ILE A 132 6.47 -11.91 -6.62
C ILE A 132 7.86 -12.50 -6.38
N ALA A 133 8.91 -11.68 -6.41
CA ALA A 133 10.28 -12.12 -6.15
C ALA A 133 10.44 -12.68 -4.73
N ALA A 134 9.89 -12.02 -3.72
CA ALA A 134 9.93 -12.44 -2.32
C ALA A 134 9.18 -13.76 -2.10
N ALA A 135 8.00 -13.94 -2.69
CA ALA A 135 7.24 -15.19 -2.64
C ALA A 135 7.98 -16.33 -3.36
N SER A 136 8.54 -16.06 -4.54
CA SER A 136 9.29 -17.06 -5.32
C SER A 136 10.56 -17.53 -4.62
N SER A 137 11.19 -16.66 -3.82
CA SER A 137 12.38 -17.03 -3.02
C SER A 137 12.02 -17.73 -1.68
N GLY A 138 10.73 -17.79 -1.33
CA GLY A 138 10.26 -18.33 -0.04
C GLY A 138 10.41 -17.37 1.14
N ALA A 139 10.84 -16.13 0.92
CA ALA A 139 10.97 -15.12 1.98
C ALA A 139 9.60 -14.59 2.42
N LEU A 140 8.64 -14.51 1.50
CA LEU A 140 7.28 -14.09 1.77
C LEU A 140 6.34 -15.30 1.75
N THR A 141 5.85 -15.68 2.92
CA THR A 141 4.91 -16.79 3.11
C THR A 141 3.48 -16.28 3.33
N LEU A 142 2.49 -17.18 3.24
CA LEU A 142 1.10 -16.83 3.54
C LEU A 142 0.93 -16.35 4.98
N ASP A 143 1.53 -17.06 5.96
CA ASP A 143 1.50 -16.64 7.37
C ASP A 143 2.06 -15.21 7.57
N LYS A 144 3.13 -14.87 6.83
CA LYS A 144 3.67 -13.52 6.87
C LYS A 144 2.72 -12.50 6.25
N LEU A 145 2.04 -12.85 5.15
CA LEU A 145 1.03 -11.99 4.54
C LEU A 145 -0.14 -11.75 5.48
N GLU A 146 -0.66 -12.78 6.16
CA GLU A 146 -1.69 -12.63 7.19
C GLU A 146 -1.25 -11.68 8.29
N ALA A 147 -0.03 -11.82 8.82
CA ALA A 147 0.52 -10.88 9.79
C ALA A 147 0.61 -9.43 9.23
N MET A 148 0.95 -9.26 7.96
CA MET A 148 0.99 -7.96 7.31
C MET A 148 -0.40 -7.35 7.12
N THR A 149 -1.44 -8.17 6.97
CA THR A 149 -2.82 -7.68 6.84
C THR A 149 -3.34 -6.98 8.09
N CYS A 150 -2.75 -7.21 9.26
CA CYS A 150 -3.04 -6.44 10.47
C CYS A 150 -2.79 -4.93 10.27
N VAL A 151 -1.84 -4.57 9.42
CA VAL A 151 -1.36 -3.18 9.25
C VAL A 151 -1.46 -2.65 7.81
N CYS A 152 -1.82 -3.48 6.83
CA CYS A 152 -2.04 -3.03 5.46
C CYS A 152 -3.39 -2.33 5.30
N SER A 153 -3.67 -1.81 4.11
CA SER A 153 -4.90 -1.07 3.85
C SER A 153 -6.07 -1.93 3.37
N VAL A 154 -5.85 -3.17 2.95
CA VAL A 154 -6.89 -4.00 2.32
C VAL A 154 -7.06 -5.36 3.00
N GLY A 155 -6.04 -6.19 3.04
CA GLY A 155 -6.10 -7.60 3.43
C GLY A 155 -5.24 -8.44 2.50
N LEU A 156 -5.53 -9.74 2.40
CA LEU A 156 -4.92 -10.62 1.40
C LEU A 156 -5.44 -10.23 0.02
N ASP A 157 -4.53 -9.93 -0.89
CA ASP A 157 -4.88 -9.44 -2.22
C ASP A 157 -4.05 -10.13 -3.30
N MET A 158 -4.74 -10.65 -4.33
CA MET A 158 -4.12 -11.30 -5.48
C MET A 158 -3.12 -12.40 -5.09
N ILE A 159 -3.53 -13.28 -4.16
CA ILE A 159 -2.72 -14.39 -3.68
C ILE A 159 -2.98 -15.62 -4.55
N ALA A 160 -1.95 -16.10 -5.24
CA ALA A 160 -2.02 -17.35 -5.96
C ALA A 160 -1.78 -18.52 -4.99
N VAL A 161 -2.72 -19.45 -4.94
CA VAL A 161 -2.61 -20.71 -4.19
C VAL A 161 -2.69 -21.89 -5.15
N PRO A 162 -2.15 -23.09 -4.78
CA PRO A 162 -2.30 -24.29 -5.61
C PRO A 162 -3.77 -24.59 -5.96
N GLY A 163 -4.01 -25.00 -7.19
CA GLY A 163 -5.39 -25.25 -7.68
C GLY A 163 -6.11 -26.41 -7.00
N ASP A 164 -5.40 -27.25 -6.29
CA ASP A 164 -5.89 -28.37 -5.48
C ASP A 164 -6.02 -28.02 -3.98
N THR A 165 -5.88 -26.74 -3.62
CA THR A 165 -6.12 -26.28 -2.23
C THR A 165 -7.54 -26.61 -1.81
N SER A 166 -7.69 -27.28 -0.66
CA SER A 166 -8.98 -27.73 -0.18
C SER A 166 -9.91 -26.59 0.24
N ALA A 167 -11.22 -26.82 0.19
CA ALA A 167 -12.21 -25.84 0.64
C ALA A 167 -12.04 -25.51 2.14
N GLU A 168 -11.64 -26.49 2.95
CA GLU A 168 -11.38 -26.33 4.38
C GLU A 168 -10.21 -25.37 4.61
N THR A 169 -9.11 -25.51 3.86
CA THR A 169 -7.95 -24.59 3.93
C THR A 169 -8.35 -23.19 3.51
N LEU A 170 -9.07 -23.04 2.40
CA LEU A 170 -9.54 -21.73 1.95
C LEU A 170 -10.48 -21.07 2.97
N SER A 171 -11.35 -21.86 3.60
CA SER A 171 -12.25 -21.38 4.66
C SER A 171 -11.47 -20.94 5.90
N ALA A 172 -10.38 -21.63 6.26
CA ALA A 172 -9.51 -21.25 7.38
C ALA A 172 -8.82 -19.92 7.12
N ILE A 173 -8.24 -19.72 5.93
CA ILE A 173 -7.62 -18.45 5.53
C ILE A 173 -8.62 -17.28 5.62
N ILE A 174 -9.86 -17.49 5.15
CA ILE A 174 -10.91 -16.47 5.24
C ILE A 174 -11.28 -16.19 6.69
N ALA A 175 -11.31 -17.21 7.56
CA ALA A 175 -11.62 -17.05 8.98
C ALA A 175 -10.52 -16.26 9.71
N ASP A 176 -9.24 -16.50 9.39
CA ASP A 176 -8.12 -15.77 9.97
C ASP A 176 -8.17 -14.29 9.56
N GLU A 177 -8.42 -13.99 8.29
CA GLU A 177 -8.60 -12.61 7.83
C GLU A 177 -9.81 -11.92 8.46
N ALA A 178 -10.92 -12.63 8.67
CA ALA A 178 -12.08 -12.08 9.36
C ALA A 178 -11.75 -11.77 10.82
N ALA A 179 -11.01 -12.64 11.51
CA ALA A 179 -10.56 -12.41 12.88
C ALA A 179 -9.62 -11.21 12.98
N ILE A 180 -8.66 -11.09 12.06
CA ILE A 180 -7.74 -9.94 11.95
C ILE A 180 -8.54 -8.65 11.74
N GLY A 181 -9.50 -8.66 10.84
CA GLY A 181 -10.36 -7.51 10.57
C GLY A 181 -11.16 -7.09 11.81
N MET A 182 -11.76 -8.04 12.52
CA MET A 182 -12.55 -7.81 13.72
C MET A 182 -11.68 -7.20 14.84
N VAL A 183 -10.52 -7.79 15.14
CA VAL A 183 -9.64 -7.32 16.23
C VAL A 183 -9.08 -5.93 15.93
N ASN A 184 -8.79 -5.62 14.68
CA ASN A 184 -8.21 -4.34 14.27
C ASN A 184 -9.28 -3.29 13.88
N SER A 185 -10.57 -3.60 14.02
CA SER A 185 -11.68 -2.72 13.62
C SER A 185 -11.54 -2.22 12.18
N LYS A 186 -11.17 -3.10 11.26
CA LYS A 186 -10.97 -2.79 9.85
C LYS A 186 -11.66 -3.82 8.94
N THR A 187 -12.02 -3.40 7.74
CA THR A 187 -12.43 -4.33 6.69
C THR A 187 -11.19 -5.03 6.13
N THR A 188 -11.23 -6.34 6.04
CA THR A 188 -10.24 -7.15 5.32
C THR A 188 -10.87 -7.76 4.08
N ALA A 189 -10.13 -7.81 2.99
CA ALA A 189 -10.49 -8.52 1.78
C ALA A 189 -9.65 -9.80 1.66
N VAL A 190 -10.22 -10.80 0.98
CA VAL A 190 -9.50 -12.02 0.59
C VAL A 190 -9.74 -12.24 -0.90
N ARG A 191 -8.67 -12.16 -1.66
CA ARG A 191 -8.73 -12.32 -3.12
C ARG A 191 -7.58 -13.16 -3.64
#